data_255512bddb249a1e158f4a61e03402fd
#
_entry.id   255512bddb249a1e158f4a61e03402fd
#
_cell.length_a   1.000
_cell.length_b   1.000
_cell.length_c   1.000
_cell.angle_alpha   90.00
_cell.angle_beta   90.00
_cell.angle_gamma   90.00
#
_symmetry.space_group_name_H-M   'P 1'
#
loop_
_entity.id
_entity.type
_entity.pdbx_description
1 polymer ?
#
loop_
_entity_poly.entity_id
_entity_poly.type
_entity_poly.pdbx_seq_one_letter_code
_entity_poly.pdbx_strand_id
1 'polypeptide(L)'
;FYNAFSRTSNAKCDLPDESFKDNTTNVDLTNIPMSAVLSGMIEPSQYTAFLPLYYPKVVSGTGSTDLVNVSVANVTGCSDYDQRGLARLADRTLFYQPDAKNTCDIGSVELMRLTAGDINSISNASLSTLINEYKGQYDYFDNLVKNPNDQKYLTYYKYRLGQYKTLVDYFNKKENLKYRAIYVDLKSLELPLPHEVELPDGNHRLDFFNSDLYTIKVDTIGVGILNEAVNQVRDDENLVCSWAPEIQQIVVYRKDDAVTQDGEQALCKYTITYNANSTVKTVGLIKASFLNQAPEAKGTSVTLKYQQKEKVTLNLLALASDAGDTGPGGKGPETKPNKSDFWINEDGVELPIRLSNVPTKNLVITADRQGKCPAPDQKETCYGGNIYIQEANSFNPFNFSFNYQVYDNDSTPKISNSATVNVISTATTVDDTRPATSGGGSTGVFSILGLIGLLAYRRFRK
;
A
#
# COMPACT_ATOMS: atom_id res chain seq x y z
N PHE A 1 -13.66 26.05 33.48
CA PHE A 1 -14.54 25.57 32.40
C PHE A 1 -14.12 26.21 31.09
N TYR A 2 -13.83 25.44 30.07
CA TYR A 2 -13.41 25.92 28.76
C TYR A 2 -14.64 26.07 27.86
N ASN A 3 -15.10 27.31 27.71
CA ASN A 3 -16.29 27.62 26.92
C ASN A 3 -15.95 28.67 25.85
N ALA A 4 -16.60 28.57 24.71
CA ALA A 4 -16.66 29.64 23.73
C ALA A 4 -18.05 30.26 23.77
N PHE A 5 -18.13 31.57 23.86
CA PHE A 5 -19.40 32.30 23.94
C PHE A 5 -19.35 33.58 23.12
N SER A 6 -20.49 34.00 22.63
CA SER A 6 -20.68 35.28 21.98
C SER A 6 -21.77 36.06 22.71
N ARG A 7 -21.53 37.38 22.93
CA ARG A 7 -22.51 38.29 23.52
C ARG A 7 -23.00 39.24 22.44
N THR A 8 -24.29 39.33 22.28
CA THR A 8 -24.90 40.41 21.50
C THR A 8 -25.66 41.34 22.47
N SER A 9 -25.86 42.60 22.08
CA SER A 9 -26.59 43.54 22.88
C SER A 9 -28.02 43.09 23.28
N ASN A 10 -28.56 42.09 22.56
CA ASN A 10 -29.93 41.63 22.72
C ASN A 10 -30.04 40.16 23.24
N ALA A 11 -28.94 39.45 23.38
CA ALA A 11 -28.90 38.08 23.91
C ALA A 11 -27.83 37.99 25.00
N LYS A 12 -28.27 38.06 26.24
CA LYS A 12 -27.40 37.79 27.38
C LYS A 12 -27.35 36.30 27.60
N CYS A 13 -26.19 35.74 27.49
CA CYS A 13 -25.92 34.41 28.00
C CYS A 13 -25.68 34.58 29.50
N ASP A 14 -26.61 34.16 30.33
CA ASP A 14 -26.47 34.18 31.79
C ASP A 14 -25.55 33.04 32.24
N LEU A 15 -24.27 33.18 31.97
CA LEU A 15 -23.26 32.29 32.55
C LEU A 15 -23.02 32.76 34.02
N PRO A 16 -22.73 31.83 34.95
CA PRO A 16 -22.34 32.20 36.29
C PRO A 16 -21.18 33.19 36.29
N ASP A 17 -21.23 34.23 37.14
CA ASP A 17 -20.20 35.28 37.23
C ASP A 17 -18.78 34.75 37.35
N GLU A 18 -18.61 33.61 37.96
CA GLU A 18 -17.34 32.92 38.10
C GLU A 18 -16.77 32.40 36.78
N SER A 19 -17.62 32.08 35.80
CA SER A 19 -17.21 31.68 34.45
C SER A 19 -16.67 32.84 33.62
N PHE A 20 -17.01 34.09 33.97
CA PHE A 20 -16.53 35.27 33.27
C PHE A 20 -15.24 35.85 33.87
N LYS A 21 -14.90 35.45 35.08
CA LYS A 21 -13.70 35.99 35.77
C LYS A 21 -12.42 35.31 35.30
N ASP A 22 -12.52 34.14 34.70
CA ASP A 22 -11.38 33.38 34.22
C ASP A 22 -11.21 33.52 32.70
N ASN A 23 -10.64 34.66 32.29
CA ASN A 23 -10.33 34.92 30.87
C ASN A 23 -9.23 34.00 30.31
N THR A 24 -8.65 33.15 31.14
CA THR A 24 -7.58 32.23 30.69
C THR A 24 -8.12 30.94 30.12
N THR A 25 -9.39 30.62 30.36
CA THR A 25 -10.02 29.36 30.01
C THR A 25 -11.23 29.49 29.07
N ASN A 26 -11.76 30.69 28.91
CA ASN A 26 -12.93 30.96 28.07
C ASN A 26 -12.54 31.81 26.86
N VAL A 27 -13.15 31.48 25.72
CA VAL A 27 -12.96 32.22 24.45
C VAL A 27 -14.16 33.10 24.20
N ASP A 28 -13.93 34.40 24.15
CA ASP A 28 -14.96 35.41 23.84
C ASP A 28 -15.03 35.63 22.32
N LEU A 29 -16.11 35.16 21.72
CA LEU A 29 -16.41 35.32 20.31
C LEU A 29 -17.33 36.51 20.01
N THR A 30 -17.49 37.44 20.94
CA THR A 30 -18.32 38.63 20.73
C THR A 30 -17.83 39.44 19.54
N ASN A 31 -18.72 39.71 18.59
CA ASN A 31 -18.45 40.35 17.30
C ASN A 31 -17.61 39.52 16.32
N ILE A 32 -17.37 38.26 16.61
CA ILE A 32 -16.71 37.35 15.65
C ILE A 32 -17.79 36.50 14.98
N PRO A 33 -17.92 36.54 13.65
CA PRO A 33 -18.87 35.69 12.97
C PRO A 33 -18.48 34.21 13.11
N MET A 34 -19.46 33.34 13.33
CA MET A 34 -19.19 31.90 13.50
C MET A 34 -18.45 31.32 12.30
N SER A 35 -18.68 31.83 11.10
CA SER A 35 -17.95 31.42 9.87
C SER A 35 -16.46 31.74 9.90
N ALA A 36 -16.00 32.63 10.81
CA ALA A 36 -14.56 32.87 10.96
C ALA A 36 -13.87 31.77 11.79
N VAL A 37 -14.60 31.14 12.70
CA VAL A 37 -14.08 30.18 13.68
C VAL A 37 -14.55 28.73 13.44
N LEU A 38 -15.60 28.57 12.64
CA LEU A 38 -16.12 27.22 12.25
C LEU A 38 -16.19 27.08 10.72
N SER A 39 -16.06 25.86 10.27
CA SER A 39 -16.31 25.48 8.88
C SER A 39 -17.79 25.66 8.51
N GLY A 40 -18.14 25.46 7.24
CA GLY A 40 -19.51 25.15 6.86
C GLY A 40 -19.98 23.85 7.53
N MET A 41 -21.28 23.65 7.58
CA MET A 41 -21.87 22.40 8.07
C MET A 41 -21.47 21.25 7.15
N ILE A 42 -21.08 20.13 7.76
CA ILE A 42 -20.66 18.92 7.06
C ILE A 42 -21.65 17.81 7.36
N GLU A 43 -22.19 17.23 6.30
CA GLU A 43 -23.20 16.18 6.41
C GLU A 43 -22.61 14.84 6.86
N PRO A 44 -23.36 14.02 7.61
CA PRO A 44 -22.90 12.73 8.12
C PRO A 44 -22.42 11.77 7.03
N SER A 45 -22.98 11.85 5.84
CA SER A 45 -22.60 10.99 4.70
C SER A 45 -21.19 11.22 4.18
N GLN A 46 -20.56 12.34 4.54
CA GLN A 46 -19.18 12.68 4.15
C GLN A 46 -18.15 12.14 5.11
N TYR A 47 -18.58 11.77 6.31
CA TYR A 47 -17.78 11.17 7.38
C TYR A 47 -18.54 10.02 8.01
N THR A 48 -17.87 9.14 8.70
CA THR A 48 -18.49 8.11 9.53
C THR A 48 -19.09 8.71 10.81
N ALA A 49 -19.96 9.71 10.67
CA ALA A 49 -20.61 10.39 11.77
C ALA A 49 -22.13 10.20 11.71
N PHE A 50 -22.79 10.27 12.87
CA PHE A 50 -24.25 10.16 12.98
C PHE A 50 -24.98 11.49 12.84
N LEU A 51 -24.30 12.60 13.09
CA LEU A 51 -24.86 13.95 13.11
C LEU A 51 -24.05 14.89 12.21
N PRO A 52 -24.70 15.93 11.66
CA PRO A 52 -23.99 17.03 11.03
C PRO A 52 -22.97 17.64 11.98
N LEU A 53 -21.86 18.11 11.46
CA LEU A 53 -20.80 18.67 12.27
C LEU A 53 -20.19 19.93 11.65
N TYR A 54 -19.52 20.71 12.48
CA TYR A 54 -18.69 21.84 12.10
C TYR A 54 -17.28 21.61 12.62
N TYR A 55 -16.27 21.85 11.78
CA TYR A 55 -14.90 21.88 12.25
C TYR A 55 -14.55 23.24 12.84
N PRO A 56 -13.84 23.28 13.97
CA PRO A 56 -13.18 24.49 14.39
C PRO A 56 -12.09 24.86 13.37
N LYS A 57 -11.97 26.16 13.07
CA LYS A 57 -10.94 26.68 12.16
C LYS A 57 -9.77 27.21 12.96
N VAL A 58 -8.56 27.02 12.42
CA VAL A 58 -7.38 27.72 12.91
C VAL A 58 -7.46 29.17 12.48
N VAL A 59 -7.53 30.09 13.45
CA VAL A 59 -7.52 31.52 13.18
C VAL A 59 -6.08 32.00 13.29
N SER A 60 -5.50 32.45 12.16
CA SER A 60 -4.13 32.93 12.15
C SER A 60 -4.03 34.29 12.93
N GLY A 61 -3.14 34.35 13.91
CA GLY A 61 -2.57 35.57 14.41
C GLY A 61 -2.89 36.00 15.86
N THR A 62 -3.91 35.47 16.51
CA THR A 62 -4.17 35.85 17.93
C THR A 62 -4.86 34.72 18.66
N GLY A 63 -4.18 34.12 19.60
CA GLY A 63 -4.65 32.96 20.38
C GLY A 63 -5.86 33.17 21.30
N SER A 64 -6.55 34.32 21.23
CA SER A 64 -7.73 34.56 22.05
C SER A 64 -9.07 34.22 21.44
N THR A 65 -9.09 33.91 20.14
CA THR A 65 -10.33 33.60 19.40
C THR A 65 -10.30 32.24 18.72
N ASP A 66 -9.19 31.50 18.83
CA ASP A 66 -9.03 30.16 18.27
C ASP A 66 -9.72 29.16 19.20
N LEU A 67 -10.57 28.32 18.63
CA LEU A 67 -11.21 27.19 19.33
C LEU A 67 -10.33 25.94 19.36
N VAL A 68 -9.23 25.96 18.64
CA VAL A 68 -8.36 24.83 18.42
C VAL A 68 -7.28 24.74 19.50
N ASN A 69 -7.18 23.60 20.16
CA ASN A 69 -6.19 23.30 21.21
C ASN A 69 -6.19 24.32 22.39
N VAL A 70 -7.34 24.80 22.79
CA VAL A 70 -7.49 25.84 23.84
C VAL A 70 -7.80 25.25 25.20
N SER A 71 -8.24 24.02 25.28
CA SER A 71 -8.61 23.38 26.53
C SER A 71 -7.40 22.84 27.32
N VAL A 72 -7.65 22.33 28.52
CA VAL A 72 -6.59 21.87 29.44
C VAL A 72 -5.69 20.81 28.79
N ALA A 73 -4.39 21.05 28.94
CA ALA A 73 -3.40 20.00 28.66
C ALA A 73 -3.52 18.94 29.75
N ASN A 74 -4.42 18.03 29.66
CA ASN A 74 -4.45 16.79 30.41
C ASN A 74 -5.80 16.05 30.25
N VAL A 75 -5.78 14.78 30.53
CA VAL A 75 -6.86 13.79 30.46
C VAL A 75 -8.12 14.17 31.27
N THR A 76 -8.04 15.13 32.19
CA THR A 76 -9.15 15.45 33.08
C THR A 76 -10.16 16.46 32.53
N GLY A 77 -9.88 17.08 31.39
CA GLY A 77 -10.77 18.14 30.82
C GLY A 77 -11.33 17.80 29.44
N CYS A 78 -10.78 16.77 28.76
CA CYS A 78 -11.24 16.32 27.45
C CYS A 78 -11.96 14.97 27.57
N SER A 79 -13.04 14.80 26.81
CA SER A 79 -13.58 13.46 26.59
C SER A 79 -12.60 12.64 25.75
N ASP A 80 -12.59 11.32 25.93
CA ASP A 80 -11.68 10.42 25.19
C ASP A 80 -11.93 10.47 23.68
N TYR A 81 -13.17 10.66 23.29
CA TYR A 81 -13.62 10.66 21.90
C TYR A 81 -14.45 11.89 21.57
N ASP A 82 -14.37 12.33 20.34
CA ASP A 82 -15.23 13.38 19.80
C ASP A 82 -16.59 12.80 19.33
N GLN A 83 -17.49 13.64 18.80
CA GLN A 83 -18.81 13.18 18.34
C GLN A 83 -18.74 12.19 17.18
N ARG A 84 -17.60 12.04 16.51
CA ARG A 84 -17.36 11.07 15.42
C ARG A 84 -16.84 9.72 15.94
N GLY A 85 -16.55 9.63 17.23
CA GLY A 85 -15.90 8.47 17.83
C GLY A 85 -14.39 8.41 17.61
N LEU A 86 -13.78 9.53 17.21
CA LEU A 86 -12.34 9.65 17.03
C LEU A 86 -11.68 10.16 18.30
N ALA A 87 -10.49 9.66 18.62
CA ALA A 87 -9.74 10.07 19.79
C ALA A 87 -9.42 11.57 19.73
N ARG A 88 -9.75 12.31 20.80
CA ARG A 88 -9.51 13.75 20.86
C ARG A 88 -8.07 14.11 21.16
N LEU A 89 -7.36 13.21 21.81
CA LEU A 89 -5.97 13.44 22.20
C LEU A 89 -5.10 12.37 21.52
N ALA A 90 -3.97 12.79 20.95
CA ALA A 90 -2.98 11.86 20.43
C ALA A 90 -2.39 11.01 21.57
N ASP A 91 -2.02 9.79 21.29
CA ASP A 91 -1.34 8.92 22.26
C ASP A 91 -0.03 9.55 22.71
N ARG A 92 0.15 9.66 24.04
CA ARG A 92 1.33 10.28 24.66
C ARG A 92 2.45 9.30 24.98
N THR A 93 2.23 8.02 24.75
CA THR A 93 3.23 6.99 25.03
C THR A 93 4.34 6.93 23.97
N LEU A 94 4.38 7.89 23.06
CA LEU A 94 5.36 7.96 22.00
C LEU A 94 6.76 8.18 22.56
N PHE A 95 7.68 7.30 22.19
CA PHE A 95 9.07 7.26 22.67
C PHE A 95 9.84 8.58 22.47
N TYR A 96 9.44 9.42 21.50
CA TYR A 96 10.12 10.68 21.17
C TYR A 96 9.29 11.94 21.44
N GLN A 97 8.24 11.85 22.24
CA GLN A 97 7.42 13.02 22.58
C GLN A 97 7.27 13.24 24.09
N PRO A 98 8.35 13.49 24.83
CA PRO A 98 8.22 13.68 26.28
C PRO A 98 7.41 14.92 26.68
N ASP A 99 7.29 15.94 25.81
CA ASP A 99 6.80 17.27 26.18
C ASP A 99 5.65 17.81 25.32
N ALA A 100 5.03 17.00 24.46
CA ALA A 100 3.92 17.47 23.62
C ALA A 100 2.70 17.81 24.50
N LYS A 101 2.39 19.10 24.59
CA LYS A 101 1.12 19.56 25.19
C LYS A 101 0.00 19.19 24.22
N ASN A 102 -0.70 18.14 24.55
CA ASN A 102 -1.87 17.72 23.81
C ASN A 102 -3.10 18.29 24.50
N THR A 103 -3.77 19.22 23.84
CA THR A 103 -4.95 19.91 24.34
C THR A 103 -6.08 19.74 23.35
N CYS A 104 -7.29 19.46 23.82
CA CYS A 104 -8.42 19.32 22.92
C CYS A 104 -9.04 20.66 22.50
N ASP A 105 -9.82 20.62 21.45
CA ASP A 105 -10.57 21.75 20.93
C ASP A 105 -11.80 22.04 21.79
N ILE A 106 -12.25 23.28 21.75
CA ILE A 106 -13.56 23.63 22.34
C ILE A 106 -14.65 23.20 21.36
N GLY A 107 -15.53 22.33 21.81
CA GLY A 107 -16.65 21.84 21.03
C GLY A 107 -16.76 20.31 21.00
N SER A 108 -17.68 19.82 20.20
CA SER A 108 -17.97 18.38 20.08
C SER A 108 -17.13 17.67 19.03
N VAL A 109 -16.36 18.41 18.25
CA VAL A 109 -15.51 17.89 17.17
C VAL A 109 -14.09 18.38 17.36
N GLU A 110 -13.15 17.47 17.32
CA GLU A 110 -11.73 17.75 17.33
C GLU A 110 -11.25 18.06 15.92
N LEU A 111 -10.57 19.18 15.73
CA LEU A 111 -9.89 19.45 14.49
C LEU A 111 -8.66 18.55 14.41
N MET A 112 -8.78 17.48 13.70
CA MET A 112 -7.70 16.53 13.57
C MET A 112 -6.59 17.12 12.73
N ARG A 113 -5.45 17.33 13.34
CA ARG A 113 -4.21 17.63 12.65
C ARG A 113 -3.51 16.34 12.29
N LEU A 114 -2.76 16.37 11.21
CA LEU A 114 -1.86 15.29 10.92
C LEU A 114 -0.81 15.23 12.05
N THR A 115 -0.92 14.21 12.87
CA THR A 115 0.01 13.97 13.99
C THR A 115 0.86 12.77 13.69
N ALA A 116 2.14 12.85 14.06
CA ALA A 116 3.01 11.70 14.00
C ALA A 116 2.68 10.75 15.16
N GLY A 117 2.48 9.50 14.85
CA GLY A 117 2.33 8.39 15.80
C GLY A 117 3.37 7.32 15.53
N ASP A 118 3.55 6.38 16.46
CA ASP A 118 4.40 5.25 16.21
C ASP A 118 3.76 4.28 15.22
N ILE A 119 4.52 3.93 14.19
CA ILE A 119 4.14 2.98 13.16
C ILE A 119 4.88 1.69 13.45
N ASN A 120 4.15 0.69 13.90
CA ASN A 120 4.72 -0.56 14.34
C ASN A 120 4.46 -1.68 13.32
N SER A 121 5.38 -2.65 13.29
CA SER A 121 5.18 -3.94 12.59
C SER A 121 4.87 -3.81 11.10
N ILE A 122 5.48 -2.86 10.40
CA ILE A 122 5.40 -2.75 8.95
C ILE A 122 6.55 -3.49 8.28
N SER A 123 6.32 -3.96 7.07
CA SER A 123 7.33 -4.64 6.27
C SER A 123 7.11 -4.45 4.77
N ASN A 124 8.09 -4.85 3.97
CA ASN A 124 7.97 -4.87 2.51
C ASN A 124 6.92 -5.86 1.99
N ALA A 125 6.40 -6.76 2.82
CA ALA A 125 5.36 -7.72 2.41
C ALA A 125 4.09 -7.06 1.84
N SER A 126 3.82 -5.81 2.21
CA SER A 126 2.67 -5.05 1.70
C SER A 126 2.91 -4.34 0.37
N LEU A 127 4.14 -4.33 -0.16
CA LEU A 127 4.53 -3.52 -1.32
C LEU A 127 3.66 -3.81 -2.56
N SER A 128 3.54 -5.07 -2.93
CA SER A 128 2.74 -5.47 -4.10
C SER A 128 1.25 -5.13 -3.93
N THR A 129 0.71 -5.35 -2.74
CA THR A 129 -0.69 -5.02 -2.41
C THR A 129 -0.95 -3.52 -2.53
N LEU A 130 -0.06 -2.69 -1.99
CA LEU A 130 -0.16 -1.24 -2.04
C LEU A 130 -0.18 -0.72 -3.49
N ILE A 131 0.74 -1.20 -4.32
CA ILE A 131 0.82 -0.79 -5.73
C ILE A 131 -0.44 -1.21 -6.50
N ASN A 132 -0.93 -2.44 -6.27
CA ASN A 132 -2.16 -2.93 -6.91
C ASN A 132 -3.39 -2.14 -6.44
N GLU A 133 -3.44 -1.73 -5.19
CA GLU A 133 -4.50 -0.87 -4.66
C GLU A 133 -4.53 0.49 -5.37
N TYR A 134 -3.39 1.17 -5.50
CA TYR A 134 -3.31 2.44 -6.22
C TYR A 134 -3.76 2.30 -7.68
N LYS A 135 -3.37 1.23 -8.34
CA LYS A 135 -3.83 0.94 -9.70
C LYS A 135 -5.33 0.71 -9.75
N GLY A 136 -5.88 -0.07 -8.82
CA GLY A 136 -7.32 -0.30 -8.72
C GLY A 136 -8.12 0.99 -8.49
N GLN A 137 -7.61 1.87 -7.63
CA GLN A 137 -8.24 3.19 -7.41
C GLN A 137 -8.12 4.10 -8.64
N TYR A 138 -6.98 4.09 -9.32
CA TYR A 138 -6.83 4.81 -10.60
C TYR A 138 -7.87 4.34 -11.62
N ASP A 139 -7.98 3.05 -11.85
CA ASP A 139 -8.93 2.46 -12.81
C ASP A 139 -10.39 2.79 -12.42
N TYR A 140 -10.70 2.79 -11.12
CA TYR A 140 -12.02 3.16 -10.61
C TYR A 140 -12.38 4.62 -10.91
N PHE A 141 -11.49 5.57 -10.58
CA PHE A 141 -11.75 6.98 -10.86
C PHE A 141 -11.68 7.33 -12.34
N ASP A 142 -10.84 6.65 -13.13
CA ASP A 142 -10.81 6.79 -14.59
C ASP A 142 -12.17 6.40 -15.20
N ASN A 143 -12.76 5.31 -14.72
CA ASN A 143 -14.10 4.92 -15.14
C ASN A 143 -15.17 5.94 -14.72
N LEU A 144 -15.11 6.48 -13.50
CA LEU A 144 -16.05 7.50 -13.03
C LEU A 144 -15.92 8.83 -13.79
N VAL A 145 -14.73 9.19 -14.25
CA VAL A 145 -14.53 10.38 -15.10
C VAL A 145 -15.11 10.18 -16.48
N LYS A 146 -14.98 8.98 -17.05
CA LYS A 146 -15.53 8.63 -18.37
C LYS A 146 -17.05 8.44 -18.35
N ASN A 147 -17.56 7.87 -17.27
CA ASN A 147 -18.96 7.53 -17.07
C ASN A 147 -19.42 8.01 -15.68
N PRO A 148 -19.60 9.32 -15.48
CA PRO A 148 -19.92 9.84 -14.15
C PRO A 148 -21.32 9.43 -13.73
N ASN A 149 -21.43 8.82 -12.56
CA ASN A 149 -22.72 8.48 -11.95
C ASN A 149 -23.53 9.74 -11.62
N ASP A 150 -22.86 10.84 -11.28
CA ASP A 150 -23.45 12.15 -11.03
C ASP A 150 -22.48 13.23 -11.51
N GLN A 151 -22.95 14.05 -12.45
CA GLN A 151 -22.16 15.13 -13.07
C GLN A 151 -21.65 16.16 -12.04
N LYS A 152 -22.37 16.35 -10.94
CA LYS A 152 -21.95 17.32 -9.90
C LYS A 152 -20.62 16.92 -9.24
N TYR A 153 -20.25 15.64 -9.24
CA TYR A 153 -19.00 15.14 -8.66
C TYR A 153 -17.85 15.01 -9.67
N LEU A 154 -18.06 15.38 -10.93
CA LEU A 154 -17.04 15.18 -11.97
C LEU A 154 -15.71 15.89 -11.65
N THR A 155 -15.76 17.08 -11.06
CA THR A 155 -14.54 17.82 -10.63
C THR A 155 -13.78 17.04 -9.57
N TYR A 156 -14.48 16.50 -8.59
CA TYR A 156 -13.91 15.65 -7.55
C TYR A 156 -13.30 14.36 -8.14
N TYR A 157 -14.00 13.69 -9.05
CA TYR A 157 -13.48 12.48 -9.70
C TYR A 157 -12.19 12.75 -10.48
N LYS A 158 -12.13 13.85 -11.23
CA LYS A 158 -10.92 14.28 -11.96
C LYS A 158 -9.76 14.57 -11.01
N TYR A 159 -10.02 15.21 -9.88
CA TYR A 159 -9.02 15.49 -8.87
C TYR A 159 -8.44 14.20 -8.30
N ARG A 160 -9.29 13.24 -7.88
CA ARG A 160 -8.87 11.94 -7.35
C ARG A 160 -8.09 11.13 -8.39
N LEU A 161 -8.57 11.13 -9.64
CA LEU A 161 -7.88 10.48 -10.75
C LEU A 161 -6.46 11.04 -10.91
N GLY A 162 -6.29 12.35 -10.83
CA GLY A 162 -4.98 13.00 -10.92
C GLY A 162 -4.02 12.55 -9.82
N GLN A 163 -4.52 12.41 -8.59
CA GLN A 163 -3.72 11.94 -7.45
C GLN A 163 -3.27 10.48 -7.61
N TYR A 164 -4.19 9.59 -7.95
CA TYR A 164 -3.83 8.19 -8.18
C TYR A 164 -2.98 8.00 -9.43
N LYS A 165 -3.17 8.85 -10.45
CA LYS A 165 -2.28 8.87 -11.61
C LYS A 165 -0.83 9.16 -11.22
N THR A 166 -0.61 10.14 -10.36
CA THR A 166 0.74 10.47 -9.87
C THR A 166 1.38 9.28 -9.16
N LEU A 167 0.63 8.57 -8.30
CA LEU A 167 1.11 7.38 -7.61
C LEU A 167 1.43 6.25 -8.60
N VAL A 168 0.51 5.94 -9.51
CA VAL A 168 0.70 4.89 -10.52
C VAL A 168 1.88 5.22 -11.44
N ASP A 169 2.01 6.46 -11.88
CA ASP A 169 3.13 6.91 -12.71
C ASP A 169 4.48 6.77 -11.98
N TYR A 170 4.52 7.09 -10.68
CA TYR A 170 5.71 6.92 -9.86
C TYR A 170 6.13 5.45 -9.76
N PHE A 171 5.19 4.56 -9.41
CA PHE A 171 5.47 3.14 -9.22
C PHE A 171 5.68 2.36 -10.53
N ASN A 172 5.26 2.90 -11.66
CA ASN A 172 5.57 2.33 -12.99
C ASN A 172 7.00 2.63 -13.44
N LYS A 173 7.70 3.57 -12.82
CA LYS A 173 9.09 3.87 -13.10
C LYS A 173 9.99 2.95 -12.28
N LYS A 174 10.68 2.02 -12.96
CA LYS A 174 11.54 1.03 -12.30
C LYS A 174 12.63 1.65 -11.42
N GLU A 175 13.12 2.83 -11.76
CA GLU A 175 14.12 3.57 -10.98
C GLU A 175 13.61 4.05 -9.61
N ASN A 176 12.29 4.21 -9.46
CA ASN A 176 11.67 4.63 -8.21
C ASN A 176 11.49 3.47 -7.23
N LEU A 177 11.37 2.25 -7.77
CA LEU A 177 11.22 1.05 -6.94
C LEU A 177 12.57 0.60 -6.41
N LYS A 178 12.73 0.62 -5.10
CA LYS A 178 13.88 0.05 -4.42
C LYS A 178 13.54 -1.37 -3.95
N TYR A 179 14.54 -2.21 -3.95
CA TYR A 179 14.40 -3.58 -3.48
C TYR A 179 13.97 -3.61 -2.02
N ARG A 180 12.93 -4.33 -1.70
CA ARG A 180 12.32 -4.43 -0.37
C ARG A 180 11.93 -3.09 0.26
N ALA A 181 11.64 -2.08 -0.56
CA ALA A 181 11.23 -0.79 -0.02
C ALA A 181 9.87 -0.87 0.70
N ILE A 182 9.78 -0.10 1.76
CA ILE A 182 8.57 0.08 2.55
C ILE A 182 8.11 1.51 2.34
N TYR A 183 6.88 1.67 1.90
CA TYR A 183 6.25 2.96 1.64
C TYR A 183 5.20 3.21 2.70
N VAL A 184 5.33 4.33 3.42
CA VAL A 184 4.41 4.71 4.49
C VAL A 184 3.60 5.90 4.02
N ASP A 185 2.32 5.64 3.76
CA ASP A 185 1.35 6.67 3.45
C ASP A 185 0.81 7.27 4.75
N LEU A 186 1.25 8.48 5.07
CA LEU A 186 0.82 9.17 6.29
C LEU A 186 -0.68 9.45 6.33
N LYS A 187 -1.34 9.50 5.18
CA LYS A 187 -2.79 9.70 5.07
C LYS A 187 -3.60 8.54 5.61
N SER A 188 -3.03 7.33 5.62
CA SER A 188 -3.68 6.14 6.15
C SER A 188 -3.63 6.06 7.68
N LEU A 189 -2.83 6.90 8.33
CA LEU A 189 -2.56 6.79 9.75
C LEU A 189 -3.57 7.51 10.61
N GLU A 190 -4.01 8.68 10.18
CA GLU A 190 -5.09 9.43 10.82
C GLU A 190 -5.62 10.52 9.91
N LEU A 191 -6.80 11.03 10.21
CA LEU A 191 -7.40 12.10 9.45
C LEU A 191 -6.64 13.41 9.68
N PRO A 192 -5.93 13.90 8.69
CA PRO A 192 -5.28 15.21 8.78
C PRO A 192 -6.31 16.31 8.82
N LEU A 193 -5.84 17.53 9.07
CA LEU A 193 -6.54 18.70 8.57
C LEU A 193 -6.78 18.52 7.09
N PRO A 194 -8.03 18.60 6.68
CA PRO A 194 -8.36 18.34 5.29
C PRO A 194 -7.73 19.39 4.39
N HIS A 195 -7.22 18.97 3.29
CA HIS A 195 -7.31 19.77 2.09
C HIS A 195 -8.75 19.64 1.60
N GLU A 196 -9.56 20.64 1.88
CA GLU A 196 -10.97 20.61 1.50
C GLU A 196 -11.10 20.79 0.00
N VAL A 197 -11.69 19.79 -0.65
CA VAL A 197 -12.15 19.92 -2.05
C VAL A 197 -13.59 20.38 -2.03
N GLU A 198 -13.82 21.61 -2.46
CA GLU A 198 -15.18 22.12 -2.64
C GLU A 198 -15.89 21.34 -3.75
N LEU A 199 -17.02 20.78 -3.40
CA LEU A 199 -17.90 20.09 -4.35
C LEU A 199 -18.93 21.07 -4.93
N PRO A 200 -19.53 20.76 -6.11
CA PRO A 200 -20.51 21.62 -6.75
C PRO A 200 -21.76 21.92 -5.92
N ASP A 201 -22.06 21.10 -4.92
CA ASP A 201 -23.17 21.30 -3.98
C ASP A 201 -22.80 22.15 -2.77
N GLY A 202 -21.60 22.74 -2.75
CA GLY A 202 -21.07 23.53 -1.63
C GLY A 202 -20.56 22.68 -0.46
N ASN A 203 -20.60 21.36 -0.55
CA ASN A 203 -20.03 20.48 0.46
C ASN A 203 -18.52 20.33 0.26
N HIS A 204 -17.81 20.04 1.36
CA HIS A 204 -16.37 19.83 1.36
C HIS A 204 -16.08 18.38 1.74
N ARG A 205 -15.07 17.79 1.12
CA ARG A 205 -14.56 16.45 1.47
C ARG A 205 -13.13 16.53 1.93
N LEU A 206 -12.83 15.73 2.94
CA LEU A 206 -11.45 15.49 3.37
C LEU A 206 -10.65 14.87 2.25
N ASP A 207 -9.43 15.33 2.09
CA ASP A 207 -8.55 14.83 1.07
C ASP A 207 -7.12 14.59 1.60
N PHE A 208 -6.23 14.31 0.69
CA PHE A 208 -4.86 13.92 0.94
C PHE A 208 -4.05 14.95 1.72
N PHE A 209 -2.85 14.53 2.14
CA PHE A 209 -1.86 15.40 2.74
C PHE A 209 -1.69 16.71 1.96
N ASN A 210 -1.75 17.82 2.68
CA ASN A 210 -1.51 19.13 2.12
C ASN A 210 -0.13 19.65 2.54
N SER A 211 0.80 19.71 1.57
CA SER A 211 2.17 20.18 1.77
C SER A 211 2.25 21.66 2.17
N ASP A 212 1.21 22.45 1.89
CA ASP A 212 1.16 23.85 2.30
C ASP A 212 0.92 23.99 3.82
N LEU A 213 0.29 22.97 4.42
CA LEU A 213 -0.03 22.96 5.85
C LEU A 213 1.06 22.28 6.69
N TYR A 214 1.80 21.35 6.13
CA TYR A 214 2.74 20.51 6.89
C TYR A 214 4.10 20.38 6.22
N THR A 215 5.13 20.37 7.04
CA THR A 215 6.49 19.95 6.64
C THR A 215 6.81 18.63 7.31
N ILE A 216 7.24 17.65 6.51
CA ILE A 216 7.68 16.33 6.97
C ILE A 216 9.21 16.30 6.93
N LYS A 217 9.81 15.96 8.07
CA LYS A 217 11.24 15.64 8.18
C LYS A 217 11.38 14.19 8.60
N VAL A 218 12.26 13.45 7.93
CA VAL A 218 12.55 12.06 8.25
C VAL A 218 14.03 11.92 8.54
N ASP A 219 14.35 11.26 9.64
CA ASP A 219 15.70 10.98 10.08
C ASP A 219 15.89 9.46 10.23
N THR A 220 17.00 8.93 9.76
CA THR A 220 17.41 7.54 10.01
C THR A 220 17.96 7.43 11.42
N ILE A 221 17.51 6.42 12.18
CA ILE A 221 18.02 6.13 13.53
C ILE A 221 19.02 4.97 13.49
N GLY A 222 18.65 3.86 12.86
CA GLY A 222 19.49 2.68 12.80
C GLY A 222 18.68 1.38 12.86
N VAL A 223 19.35 0.29 13.17
CA VAL A 223 18.72 -1.04 13.29
C VAL A 223 18.94 -1.57 14.71
N GLY A 224 17.93 -2.19 15.28
CA GLY A 224 18.06 -2.76 16.61
C GLY A 224 16.80 -3.37 17.18
N ILE A 225 16.92 -3.80 18.42
CA ILE A 225 15.83 -4.36 19.21
C ILE A 225 15.33 -3.27 20.15
N LEU A 226 14.05 -2.93 20.03
CA LEU A 226 13.37 -2.07 20.98
C LEU A 226 12.49 -2.93 21.89
N ASN A 227 12.91 -3.08 23.13
CA ASN A 227 12.05 -3.60 24.17
C ASN A 227 12.23 -2.78 25.46
N GLU A 228 11.30 -2.91 26.40
CA GLU A 228 11.31 -2.12 27.64
C GLU A 228 12.55 -2.34 28.51
N ALA A 229 13.25 -3.45 28.33
CA ALA A 229 14.39 -3.83 29.13
C ALA A 229 15.75 -3.49 28.49
N VAL A 230 15.84 -3.52 27.15
CA VAL A 230 17.11 -3.37 26.42
C VAL A 230 16.89 -2.70 25.10
N ASN A 231 17.12 -1.39 25.02
CA ASN A 231 17.14 -0.67 23.75
C ASN A 231 18.54 -0.79 23.14
N GLN A 232 18.73 -1.77 22.28
CA GLN A 232 19.97 -1.95 21.52
C GLN A 232 19.74 -1.48 20.10
N VAL A 233 20.10 -0.24 19.83
CA VAL A 233 20.05 0.36 18.49
C VAL A 233 21.49 0.71 18.11
N ARG A 234 21.87 0.33 16.89
CA ARG A 234 23.14 0.70 16.27
C ARG A 234 22.90 1.50 15.02
N ASP A 235 23.75 2.45 14.76
CA ASP A 235 23.76 3.17 13.49
C ASP A 235 23.94 2.18 12.33
N ASP A 236 23.23 2.40 11.24
CA ASP A 236 23.33 1.59 10.03
C ASP A 236 23.37 2.50 8.81
N GLU A 237 24.52 2.59 8.18
CA GLU A 237 24.76 3.43 7.00
C GLU A 237 24.05 2.96 5.74
N ASN A 238 23.60 1.70 5.74
CA ASN A 238 22.84 1.13 4.63
C ASN A 238 21.34 1.42 4.74
N LEU A 239 20.84 1.73 5.95
CA LEU A 239 19.45 2.11 6.14
C LEU A 239 19.20 3.52 5.63
N VAL A 240 18.17 3.69 4.83
CA VAL A 240 17.71 4.97 4.31
C VAL A 240 16.25 5.20 4.68
N CYS A 241 16.00 6.28 5.39
CA CYS A 241 14.67 6.78 5.68
C CYS A 241 14.53 8.16 5.03
N SER A 242 13.59 8.36 4.15
CA SER A 242 13.43 9.60 3.41
C SER A 242 11.97 9.96 3.15
N TRP A 243 11.70 11.25 3.01
CA TRP A 243 10.42 11.73 2.53
C TRP A 243 10.45 11.81 1.00
N ALA A 244 9.47 11.22 0.33
CA ALA A 244 9.27 11.31 -1.12
C ALA A 244 8.11 12.28 -1.41
N PRO A 245 8.40 13.55 -1.67
CA PRO A 245 7.38 14.58 -1.83
C PRO A 245 6.48 14.35 -3.06
N GLU A 246 6.97 13.69 -4.08
CA GLU A 246 6.22 13.41 -5.31
C GLU A 246 5.00 12.50 -5.06
N ILE A 247 5.13 11.58 -4.11
CA ILE A 247 4.07 10.64 -3.73
C ILE A 247 3.53 10.92 -2.33
N GLN A 248 4.12 11.87 -1.61
CA GLN A 248 3.78 12.24 -0.24
C GLN A 248 3.81 11.04 0.73
N GLN A 249 4.88 10.25 0.65
CA GLN A 249 5.11 9.07 1.48
C GLN A 249 6.51 9.07 2.07
N ILE A 250 6.66 8.39 3.20
CA ILE A 250 7.98 8.06 3.74
C ILE A 250 8.43 6.76 3.07
N VAL A 251 9.65 6.75 2.59
CA VAL A 251 10.28 5.58 1.96
C VAL A 251 11.40 5.08 2.84
N VAL A 252 11.36 3.80 3.17
CA VAL A 252 12.36 3.12 3.98
C VAL A 252 12.92 1.96 3.17
N TYR A 253 14.23 1.92 2.97
CA TYR A 253 14.89 0.84 2.25
C TYR A 253 16.33 0.65 2.72
N ARG A 254 16.99 -0.41 2.28
CA ARG A 254 18.40 -0.69 2.52
C ARG A 254 19.19 -0.67 1.21
N LYS A 255 20.39 -0.06 1.24
CA LYS A 255 21.32 -0.03 0.09
C LYS A 255 22.00 -1.38 -0.14
N ASP A 256 22.11 -2.20 0.92
CA ASP A 256 22.76 -3.51 0.90
C ASP A 256 21.80 -4.67 0.61
N ASP A 257 20.51 -4.37 0.35
CA ASP A 257 19.44 -5.33 0.08
C ASP A 257 19.22 -6.38 1.20
N ALA A 258 19.83 -6.18 2.37
CA ALA A 258 19.78 -7.13 3.46
C ALA A 258 18.40 -7.20 4.13
N VAL A 259 18.07 -8.36 4.67
CA VAL A 259 16.91 -8.54 5.55
C VAL A 259 17.24 -8.09 6.97
N THR A 260 16.23 -7.78 7.77
CA THR A 260 16.38 -7.62 9.22
C THR A 260 16.52 -8.97 9.88
N GLN A 261 17.36 -9.04 10.90
CA GLN A 261 17.51 -10.26 11.72
C GLN A 261 16.27 -10.46 12.60
N ASP A 262 16.11 -11.67 13.11
CA ASP A 262 15.02 -11.99 14.02
C ASP A 262 15.02 -11.07 15.24
N GLY A 263 13.89 -10.42 15.51
CA GLY A 263 13.71 -9.48 16.60
C GLY A 263 14.32 -8.08 16.37
N GLU A 264 15.09 -7.88 15.30
CA GLU A 264 15.57 -6.55 14.91
C GLU A 264 14.59 -5.81 14.03
N GLN A 265 14.58 -4.49 14.14
CA GLN A 265 13.79 -3.60 13.31
C GLN A 265 14.65 -2.44 12.81
N ALA A 266 14.36 -2.01 11.60
CA ALA A 266 14.85 -0.73 11.07
C ALA A 266 14.01 0.41 11.66
N LEU A 267 14.68 1.44 12.13
CA LEU A 267 14.09 2.53 12.89
C LEU A 267 14.29 3.85 12.16
N CYS A 268 13.20 4.52 11.84
CA CYS A 268 13.18 5.87 11.33
C CYS A 268 12.40 6.76 12.30
N LYS A 269 12.85 7.98 12.48
CA LYS A 269 12.09 9.02 13.15
C LYS A 269 11.51 9.96 12.11
N TYR A 270 10.23 10.29 12.22
CA TYR A 270 9.66 11.34 11.40
C TYR A 270 9.01 12.42 12.26
N THR A 271 9.11 13.65 11.77
CA THR A 271 8.57 14.83 12.45
C THR A 271 7.61 15.51 11.51
N ILE A 272 6.40 15.74 11.98
CA ILE A 272 5.40 16.54 11.29
C ILE A 272 5.38 17.91 11.96
N THR A 273 5.63 18.95 11.17
CA THR A 273 5.58 20.35 11.65
C THR A 273 4.41 21.03 10.97
N TYR A 274 3.58 21.72 11.74
CA TYR A 274 2.51 22.55 11.20
C TYR A 274 3.06 23.89 10.73
N ASN A 275 2.93 24.21 9.44
CA ASN A 275 3.59 25.37 8.82
C ASN A 275 3.10 26.71 9.35
N ALA A 276 1.81 26.83 9.72
CA ALA A 276 1.27 28.04 10.29
C ALA A 276 1.82 28.34 11.69
N ASN A 277 2.30 27.33 12.41
CA ASN A 277 2.96 27.48 13.69
C ASN A 277 4.05 26.41 13.86
N SER A 278 5.30 26.76 13.57
CA SER A 278 6.44 25.84 13.61
C SER A 278 6.79 25.30 15.01
N THR A 279 6.19 25.82 16.07
CA THR A 279 6.32 25.27 17.43
C THR A 279 5.44 24.03 17.60
N VAL A 280 4.40 23.88 16.79
CA VAL A 280 3.53 22.70 16.77
C VAL A 280 4.21 21.61 15.95
N LYS A 281 4.88 20.71 16.65
CA LYS A 281 5.58 19.56 16.07
C LYS A 281 5.13 18.30 16.75
N THR A 282 4.96 17.25 15.96
CA THR A 282 4.74 15.89 16.46
C THR A 282 5.80 14.97 15.89
N VAL A 283 6.18 13.96 16.65
CA VAL A 283 7.26 13.04 16.30
C VAL A 283 6.75 11.62 16.44
N GLY A 284 7.03 10.79 15.49
CA GLY A 284 6.72 9.36 15.51
C GLY A 284 7.92 8.52 15.15
N LEU A 285 7.89 7.27 15.56
CA LEU A 285 8.87 6.26 15.26
C LEU A 285 8.28 5.25 14.28
N ILE A 286 9.00 4.98 13.21
CA ILE A 286 8.69 3.89 12.28
C ILE A 286 9.53 2.69 12.66
N LYS A 287 8.89 1.55 12.88
CA LYS A 287 9.50 0.25 13.18
C LYS A 287 9.21 -0.70 12.04
N ALA A 288 10.21 -0.93 11.21
CA ALA A 288 10.08 -1.65 9.97
C ALA A 288 10.95 -2.91 9.93
N SER A 289 10.49 -3.94 9.25
CA SER A 289 11.26 -5.17 9.03
C SER A 289 11.40 -5.43 7.54
N PHE A 290 12.62 -5.69 7.09
CA PHE A 290 12.90 -6.13 5.73
C PHE A 290 12.89 -7.64 5.69
N LEU A 291 11.96 -8.20 4.93
CA LEU A 291 11.72 -9.64 4.87
C LEU A 291 11.97 -10.13 3.45
N ASN A 292 12.64 -11.25 3.33
CA ASN A 292 12.62 -11.96 2.06
C ASN A 292 11.19 -12.49 1.82
N GLN A 293 10.59 -12.18 0.68
CA GLN A 293 9.30 -12.70 0.25
C GLN A 293 9.53 -13.83 -0.76
N ALA A 294 8.80 -14.93 -0.63
CA ALA A 294 8.89 -15.99 -1.63
C ALA A 294 8.29 -15.51 -2.96
N PRO A 295 8.91 -15.83 -4.10
CA PRO A 295 8.33 -15.51 -5.39
C PRO A 295 7.03 -16.26 -5.64
N GLU A 296 6.25 -15.79 -6.61
CA GLU A 296 5.01 -16.42 -7.05
C GLU A 296 5.18 -17.01 -8.44
N ALA A 297 4.76 -18.25 -8.62
CA ALA A 297 4.73 -18.92 -9.94
C ALA A 297 3.29 -19.20 -10.38
N LYS A 298 3.00 -19.03 -11.68
CA LYS A 298 1.67 -19.23 -12.27
C LYS A 298 1.67 -20.42 -13.20
N GLY A 299 0.63 -21.23 -13.10
CA GLY A 299 0.43 -22.39 -13.99
C GLY A 299 0.15 -21.96 -15.43
N THR A 300 0.43 -22.91 -16.36
CA THR A 300 0.19 -22.70 -17.78
C THR A 300 -0.16 -24.01 -18.48
N SER A 301 -0.55 -23.91 -19.74
CA SER A 301 -0.76 -25.08 -20.61
C SER A 301 -0.04 -24.87 -21.92
N VAL A 302 0.56 -25.96 -22.44
CA VAL A 302 1.18 -25.98 -23.74
C VAL A 302 0.60 -27.14 -24.58
N THR A 303 0.57 -26.92 -25.86
CA THR A 303 0.06 -27.90 -26.82
C THR A 303 1.19 -28.45 -27.67
N LEU A 304 1.29 -29.77 -27.74
CA LEU A 304 2.20 -30.51 -28.63
C LEU A 304 1.38 -31.25 -29.65
N LYS A 305 1.89 -31.31 -30.87
CA LYS A 305 1.33 -32.23 -31.89
C LYS A 305 1.90 -33.62 -31.66
N TYR A 306 1.05 -34.58 -31.30
CA TYR A 306 1.51 -35.93 -31.10
C TYR A 306 2.02 -36.54 -32.40
N GLN A 307 2.95 -37.50 -32.32
CA GLN A 307 3.66 -38.16 -33.43
C GLN A 307 4.63 -37.26 -34.23
N GLN A 308 4.71 -35.96 -33.98
CA GLN A 308 5.60 -35.08 -34.75
C GLN A 308 6.93 -34.77 -34.05
N LYS A 309 7.14 -35.24 -32.81
CA LYS A 309 8.33 -34.91 -32.00
C LYS A 309 8.64 -33.41 -31.98
N GLU A 310 7.60 -32.61 -32.01
CA GLU A 310 7.70 -31.16 -31.97
C GLU A 310 8.32 -30.70 -30.64
N LYS A 311 9.23 -29.76 -30.76
CA LYS A 311 9.86 -29.10 -29.59
C LYS A 311 9.19 -27.76 -29.34
N VAL A 312 8.54 -27.63 -28.19
CA VAL A 312 7.92 -26.38 -27.78
C VAL A 312 8.78 -25.68 -26.75
N THR A 313 8.91 -24.36 -26.89
CA THR A 313 9.68 -23.50 -25.99
C THR A 313 8.76 -22.85 -24.99
N LEU A 314 9.14 -22.85 -23.71
CA LEU A 314 8.46 -22.23 -22.60
C LEU A 314 9.40 -21.28 -21.85
N ASN A 315 8.97 -20.05 -21.64
CA ASN A 315 9.60 -19.15 -20.72
C ASN A 315 8.83 -19.15 -19.41
N LEU A 316 9.23 -20.00 -18.46
CA LEU A 316 8.57 -20.13 -17.15
C LEU A 316 8.83 -18.93 -16.24
N LEU A 317 9.95 -18.23 -16.40
CA LEU A 317 10.24 -17.02 -15.63
C LEU A 317 9.32 -15.86 -15.98
N ALA A 318 8.82 -15.81 -17.22
CA ALA A 318 7.81 -14.82 -17.60
C ALA A 318 6.44 -15.04 -16.90
N LEU A 319 6.24 -16.23 -16.33
CA LEU A 319 5.04 -16.60 -15.57
C LEU A 319 5.25 -16.53 -14.06
N ALA A 320 6.43 -16.09 -13.64
CA ALA A 320 6.79 -15.93 -12.24
C ALA A 320 7.07 -14.46 -11.92
N SER A 321 6.93 -14.10 -10.66
CA SER A 321 7.25 -12.75 -10.17
C SER A 321 7.75 -12.81 -8.74
N ASP A 322 8.64 -11.87 -8.41
CA ASP A 322 9.07 -11.61 -7.02
C ASP A 322 8.52 -10.25 -6.55
N ALA A 323 7.27 -9.99 -6.85
CA ALA A 323 6.62 -8.71 -6.59
C ALA A 323 6.55 -8.34 -5.10
N GLY A 324 6.68 -9.32 -4.20
CA GLY A 324 6.77 -9.08 -2.76
C GLY A 324 8.02 -8.33 -2.34
N ASP A 325 9.13 -8.56 -3.04
CA ASP A 325 10.42 -7.91 -2.76
C ASP A 325 10.69 -6.71 -3.69
N THR A 326 10.25 -6.78 -4.95
CA THR A 326 10.57 -5.76 -5.96
C THR A 326 9.41 -4.84 -6.30
N GLY A 327 8.18 -5.20 -5.95
CA GLY A 327 6.96 -4.63 -6.52
C GLY A 327 6.72 -5.09 -7.95
N PRO A 328 5.51 -4.90 -8.49
CA PRO A 328 5.20 -5.27 -9.87
C PRO A 328 6.10 -4.56 -10.87
N GLY A 329 6.96 -5.30 -11.55
CA GLY A 329 7.91 -4.78 -12.53
C GLY A 329 9.10 -4.01 -11.94
N GLY A 330 9.35 -4.15 -10.65
CA GLY A 330 10.56 -3.63 -10.00
C GLY A 330 11.85 -4.30 -10.51
N LYS A 331 12.96 -3.91 -9.92
CA LYS A 331 14.28 -4.48 -10.20
C LYS A 331 14.68 -5.40 -9.06
N GLY A 332 15.41 -6.45 -9.38
CA GLY A 332 16.07 -7.31 -8.40
C GLY A 332 17.14 -6.58 -7.59
N PRO A 333 17.80 -7.30 -6.68
CA PRO A 333 18.76 -6.72 -5.75
C PRO A 333 19.87 -5.94 -6.46
N GLU A 334 20.13 -4.74 -5.99
CA GLU A 334 21.21 -3.89 -6.54
C GLU A 334 22.61 -4.50 -6.31
N THR A 335 22.74 -5.31 -5.24
CA THR A 335 23.98 -5.98 -4.84
C THR A 335 24.31 -7.21 -5.70
N LYS A 336 23.36 -7.70 -6.51
CA LYS A 336 23.52 -8.92 -7.29
C LYS A 336 23.88 -8.64 -8.75
N PRO A 337 24.65 -9.53 -9.39
CA PRO A 337 24.91 -9.45 -10.82
C PRO A 337 23.59 -9.43 -11.60
N ASN A 338 23.53 -8.61 -12.64
CA ASN A 338 22.39 -8.47 -13.54
C ASN A 338 21.07 -8.00 -12.89
N LYS A 339 21.06 -7.72 -11.57
CA LYS A 339 19.88 -7.25 -10.82
C LYS A 339 18.64 -8.11 -11.13
N SER A 340 18.84 -9.44 -11.21
CA SER A 340 17.77 -10.39 -11.44
C SER A 340 16.94 -10.61 -10.18
N ASP A 341 15.63 -10.70 -10.32
CA ASP A 341 14.72 -11.09 -9.24
C ASP A 341 14.90 -12.55 -8.85
N PHE A 342 15.47 -13.35 -9.75
CA PHE A 342 15.57 -14.80 -9.62
C PHE A 342 17.01 -15.26 -9.43
N TRP A 343 17.14 -16.39 -8.74
CA TRP A 343 18.40 -16.91 -8.24
C TRP A 343 19.48 -17.05 -9.31
N ILE A 344 20.66 -16.57 -8.96
CA ILE A 344 21.90 -16.65 -9.73
C ILE A 344 22.93 -17.40 -8.88
N ASN A 345 23.58 -18.40 -9.43
CA ASN A 345 24.63 -19.16 -8.74
C ASN A 345 25.93 -18.33 -8.58
N GLU A 346 26.90 -18.89 -7.87
CA GLU A 346 28.20 -18.24 -7.63
C GLU A 346 28.98 -17.91 -8.91
N ASP A 347 28.73 -18.66 -9.98
CA ASP A 347 29.35 -18.42 -11.31
C ASP A 347 28.65 -17.33 -12.13
N GLY A 348 27.61 -16.68 -11.56
CA GLY A 348 26.81 -15.68 -12.25
C GLY A 348 25.79 -16.23 -13.24
N VAL A 349 25.49 -17.52 -13.16
CA VAL A 349 24.51 -18.19 -14.03
C VAL A 349 23.14 -18.23 -13.37
N GLU A 350 22.13 -17.71 -14.06
CA GLU A 350 20.75 -17.73 -13.60
C GLU A 350 20.13 -19.12 -13.76
N LEU A 351 19.81 -19.79 -12.64
CA LEU A 351 19.29 -21.15 -12.57
C LEU A 351 18.13 -21.28 -11.56
N PRO A 352 17.08 -20.46 -11.64
CA PRO A 352 16.08 -20.38 -10.59
C PRO A 352 14.99 -21.44 -10.68
N ILE A 353 14.85 -22.19 -11.78
CA ILE A 353 13.70 -23.06 -12.04
C ILE A 353 13.98 -24.47 -11.53
N ARG A 354 13.15 -24.94 -10.62
CA ARG A 354 13.11 -26.32 -10.18
C ARG A 354 11.91 -27.02 -10.79
N LEU A 355 12.11 -28.21 -11.36
CA LEU A 355 11.05 -29.02 -11.92
C LEU A 355 10.77 -30.24 -11.04
N SER A 356 9.51 -30.61 -10.91
CA SER A 356 9.07 -31.79 -10.16
C SER A 356 7.93 -32.52 -10.88
N ASN A 357 7.73 -33.77 -10.51
CA ASN A 357 6.70 -34.66 -11.10
C ASN A 357 6.77 -34.77 -12.63
N VAL A 358 7.98 -34.70 -13.19
CA VAL A 358 8.18 -34.79 -14.64
C VAL A 358 7.94 -36.23 -15.11
N PRO A 359 7.01 -36.47 -16.06
CA PRO A 359 6.73 -37.81 -16.61
C PRO A 359 7.82 -38.21 -17.62
N THR A 360 9.01 -38.54 -17.14
CA THR A 360 10.24 -38.76 -17.93
C THR A 360 10.15 -39.86 -18.95
N LYS A 361 9.19 -40.79 -18.82
CA LYS A 361 8.92 -41.83 -19.84
C LYS A 361 8.24 -41.25 -21.07
N ASN A 362 7.54 -40.14 -20.94
CA ASN A 362 6.66 -39.61 -21.96
C ASN A 362 7.13 -38.23 -22.47
N LEU A 363 7.83 -37.46 -21.66
CA LEU A 363 8.33 -36.14 -22.01
C LEU A 363 9.85 -36.07 -21.85
N VAL A 364 10.50 -35.47 -22.83
CA VAL A 364 11.88 -35.00 -22.72
C VAL A 364 11.85 -33.51 -22.44
N ILE A 365 12.40 -33.10 -21.31
CA ILE A 365 12.53 -31.69 -20.94
C ILE A 365 14.01 -31.33 -20.92
N THR A 366 14.36 -30.28 -21.63
CA THR A 366 15.70 -29.66 -21.62
C THR A 366 15.59 -28.18 -21.40
N ALA A 367 16.69 -27.51 -21.09
CA ALA A 367 16.73 -26.08 -20.87
C ALA A 367 17.98 -25.46 -21.49
N ASP A 368 17.99 -24.13 -21.61
CA ASP A 368 19.19 -23.40 -22.07
C ASP A 368 20.37 -23.61 -21.10
N ARG A 369 20.07 -23.69 -19.82
CA ARG A 369 21.06 -23.85 -18.74
C ARG A 369 20.54 -24.81 -17.69
N GLN A 370 21.46 -25.52 -17.06
CA GLN A 370 21.16 -26.41 -15.93
C GLN A 370 22.33 -26.46 -14.94
N GLY A 371 22.04 -26.71 -13.69
CA GLY A 371 23.04 -26.83 -12.65
C GLY A 371 22.41 -27.27 -11.33
N LYS A 372 23.14 -27.14 -10.24
CA LYS A 372 22.64 -27.46 -8.90
C LYS A 372 21.67 -26.37 -8.44
N CYS A 373 20.64 -26.74 -7.70
CA CYS A 373 19.77 -25.79 -7.01
C CYS A 373 20.50 -25.14 -5.82
N PRO A 374 19.98 -23.99 -5.30
CA PRO A 374 20.53 -23.39 -4.09
C PRO A 374 20.35 -24.30 -2.85
N ALA A 375 21.05 -24.01 -1.77
CA ALA A 375 20.84 -24.69 -0.50
C ALA A 375 19.41 -24.42 0.04
N PRO A 376 18.73 -25.42 0.63
CA PRO A 376 19.24 -26.76 0.98
C PRO A 376 19.14 -27.82 -0.16
N ASP A 377 18.59 -27.44 -1.31
CA ASP A 377 18.20 -28.38 -2.38
C ASP A 377 19.34 -28.70 -3.38
N GLN A 378 20.59 -28.55 -2.98
CA GLN A 378 21.77 -28.72 -3.87
C GLN A 378 21.91 -30.09 -4.52
N LYS A 379 21.15 -31.09 -4.07
CA LYS A 379 21.10 -32.42 -4.68
C LYS A 379 20.20 -32.48 -5.93
N GLU A 380 19.36 -31.48 -6.09
CA GLU A 380 18.41 -31.37 -7.20
C GLU A 380 19.01 -30.57 -8.35
N THR A 381 18.41 -30.71 -9.52
CA THR A 381 18.78 -29.94 -10.72
C THR A 381 17.86 -28.76 -10.88
N CYS A 382 18.47 -27.58 -10.99
CA CYS A 382 17.79 -26.36 -11.37
C CYS A 382 18.15 -25.95 -12.80
N TYR A 383 17.23 -25.22 -13.39
CA TYR A 383 17.27 -24.83 -14.80
C TYR A 383 17.18 -23.31 -14.92
N GLY A 384 17.66 -22.80 -16.05
CA GLY A 384 17.59 -21.38 -16.38
C GLY A 384 17.41 -21.13 -17.87
N GLY A 385 16.89 -19.96 -18.20
CA GLY A 385 16.51 -19.61 -19.55
C GLY A 385 15.21 -20.27 -20.00
N ASN A 386 15.13 -20.61 -21.28
CA ASN A 386 13.96 -21.30 -21.82
C ASN A 386 13.96 -22.78 -21.46
N ILE A 387 12.78 -23.29 -21.19
CA ILE A 387 12.51 -24.72 -21.03
C ILE A 387 11.95 -25.25 -22.35
N TYR A 388 12.46 -26.35 -22.77
CA TYR A 388 12.06 -27.03 -24.02
C TYR A 388 11.40 -28.35 -23.71
N ILE A 389 10.21 -28.53 -24.23
CA ILE A 389 9.40 -29.73 -24.01
C ILE A 389 9.22 -30.44 -25.33
N GLN A 390 9.49 -31.74 -25.35
CA GLN A 390 9.30 -32.60 -26.47
C GLN A 390 8.66 -33.91 -26.00
N GLU A 391 7.77 -34.46 -26.82
CA GLU A 391 7.25 -35.80 -26.62
C GLU A 391 8.36 -36.84 -26.83
N ALA A 392 8.46 -37.81 -25.92
CA ALA A 392 9.44 -38.91 -26.04
C ALA A 392 8.91 -40.05 -26.92
N ASN A 393 7.81 -40.66 -26.57
CA ASN A 393 7.24 -41.85 -27.19
C ASN A 393 5.71 -41.92 -26.97
N SER A 394 4.92 -41.15 -27.70
CA SER A 394 3.48 -41.28 -27.61
C SER A 394 2.86 -41.56 -28.98
N PHE A 395 2.08 -42.61 -29.07
CA PHE A 395 1.34 -42.99 -30.26
C PHE A 395 -0.13 -42.59 -30.20
N ASN A 396 -0.57 -42.12 -29.05
CA ASN A 396 -1.95 -41.72 -28.77
C ASN A 396 -2.01 -40.30 -28.22
N PRO A 397 -3.15 -39.59 -28.35
CA PRO A 397 -3.37 -38.33 -27.66
C PRO A 397 -3.10 -38.47 -26.16
N PHE A 398 -2.47 -37.47 -25.60
CA PHE A 398 -2.05 -37.48 -24.20
C PHE A 398 -2.38 -36.14 -23.49
N ASN A 399 -2.46 -36.23 -22.18
CA ASN A 399 -2.50 -35.10 -21.29
C ASN A 399 -1.56 -35.40 -20.12
N PHE A 400 -0.42 -34.76 -20.10
CA PHE A 400 0.58 -34.86 -19.04
C PHE A 400 0.70 -33.56 -18.28
N SER A 401 1.19 -33.63 -17.06
CA SER A 401 1.54 -32.45 -16.31
C SER A 401 2.85 -32.63 -15.57
N PHE A 402 3.53 -31.55 -15.32
CA PHE A 402 4.63 -31.44 -14.37
C PHE A 402 4.51 -30.15 -13.60
N ASN A 403 5.24 -30.06 -12.51
CA ASN A 403 5.23 -28.83 -11.71
C ASN A 403 6.56 -28.11 -11.82
N TYR A 404 6.51 -26.79 -11.65
CA TYR A 404 7.71 -25.98 -11.49
C TYR A 404 7.58 -25.04 -10.32
N GLN A 405 8.73 -24.65 -9.80
CA GLN A 405 8.91 -23.64 -8.76
C GLN A 405 10.09 -22.75 -9.16
N VAL A 406 10.17 -21.55 -8.60
CA VAL A 406 11.29 -20.64 -8.84
C VAL A 406 11.88 -20.18 -7.52
N TYR A 407 13.21 -19.97 -7.50
CA TYR A 407 13.92 -19.40 -6.36
C TYR A 407 14.17 -17.91 -6.59
N ASP A 408 14.02 -17.10 -5.54
CA ASP A 408 14.44 -15.71 -5.53
C ASP A 408 15.96 -15.54 -5.44
N ASN A 409 16.43 -14.32 -5.61
CA ASN A 409 17.86 -13.99 -5.62
C ASN A 409 18.34 -13.42 -4.29
N ASP A 410 17.98 -14.05 -3.19
CA ASP A 410 18.44 -13.66 -1.85
C ASP A 410 19.72 -14.41 -1.41
N SER A 411 20.30 -13.96 -0.30
CA SER A 411 21.36 -14.66 0.42
C SER A 411 20.89 -16.01 0.97
N THR A 412 19.62 -16.10 1.33
CA THR A 412 18.90 -17.32 1.70
C THR A 412 17.70 -17.48 0.78
N PRO A 413 17.89 -18.07 -0.41
CA PRO A 413 16.84 -18.14 -1.40
C PRO A 413 15.59 -18.84 -0.91
N LYS A 414 14.43 -18.22 -1.17
CA LYS A 414 13.11 -18.81 -0.96
C LYS A 414 12.56 -19.39 -2.26
N ILE A 415 11.77 -20.44 -2.13
CA ILE A 415 11.14 -21.09 -3.26
C ILE A 415 9.66 -20.68 -3.36
N SER A 416 9.17 -20.50 -4.58
CA SER A 416 7.78 -20.14 -4.86
C SER A 416 6.80 -21.26 -4.49
N ASN A 417 5.51 -20.96 -4.59
CA ASN A 417 4.47 -21.96 -4.71
C ASN A 417 4.75 -22.90 -5.89
N SER A 418 4.23 -24.12 -5.82
CA SER A 418 4.28 -25.07 -6.93
C SER A 418 3.22 -24.72 -7.99
N ALA A 419 3.64 -24.50 -9.22
CA ALA A 419 2.78 -24.19 -10.35
C ALA A 419 2.77 -25.32 -11.38
N THR A 420 1.62 -25.62 -11.94
CA THR A 420 1.44 -26.76 -12.86
C THR A 420 1.55 -26.32 -14.31
N VAL A 421 2.32 -27.07 -15.09
CA VAL A 421 2.36 -26.99 -16.55
C VAL A 421 1.61 -28.18 -17.11
N ASN A 422 0.51 -27.92 -17.81
CA ASN A 422 -0.25 -28.94 -18.51
C ASN A 422 0.29 -29.07 -19.95
N VAL A 423 0.62 -30.28 -20.37
CA VAL A 423 1.11 -30.61 -21.70
C VAL A 423 0.06 -31.45 -22.42
N ILE A 424 -0.66 -30.80 -23.32
CA ILE A 424 -1.81 -31.40 -24.01
C ILE A 424 -1.45 -31.69 -25.44
N SER A 425 -1.72 -32.90 -25.90
CA SER A 425 -1.55 -33.23 -27.31
C SER A 425 -2.72 -32.74 -28.14
N THR A 426 -2.43 -32.18 -29.31
CA THR A 426 -3.42 -32.02 -30.37
C THR A 426 -3.21 -33.09 -31.43
N ALA A 427 -4.32 -33.59 -31.99
CA ALA A 427 -4.26 -34.41 -33.17
C ALA A 427 -3.51 -33.65 -34.29
N THR A 428 -2.64 -34.34 -35.01
CA THR A 428 -2.17 -33.82 -36.28
C THR A 428 -3.40 -33.61 -37.15
N THR A 429 -3.63 -32.41 -37.64
CA THR A 429 -4.56 -32.19 -38.73
C THR A 429 -3.98 -32.97 -39.92
N VAL A 430 -4.48 -34.16 -40.14
CA VAL A 430 -4.38 -34.77 -41.48
C VAL A 430 -5.13 -33.79 -42.38
N ASP A 431 -4.45 -33.25 -43.36
CA ASP A 431 -5.03 -32.40 -44.36
C ASP A 431 -6.00 -33.28 -45.16
N ASP A 432 -7.18 -33.53 -44.56
CA ASP A 432 -8.23 -34.32 -45.18
C ASP A 432 -8.97 -33.36 -46.10
N THR A 433 -8.55 -33.34 -47.34
CA THR A 433 -9.20 -32.59 -48.42
C THR A 433 -10.64 -33.03 -48.69
N ARG A 434 -11.28 -33.71 -47.75
CA ARG A 434 -12.70 -33.97 -47.79
C ARG A 434 -13.49 -32.68 -47.43
N PRO A 435 -14.44 -32.28 -48.25
CA PRO A 435 -15.28 -31.14 -47.95
C PRO A 435 -16.01 -31.38 -46.62
N ALA A 436 -15.83 -30.49 -45.68
CA ALA A 436 -16.46 -30.53 -44.38
C ALA A 436 -18.00 -30.57 -44.54
N THR A 437 -18.59 -31.74 -44.26
CA THR A 437 -20.00 -31.80 -43.92
C THR A 437 -20.16 -31.16 -42.51
N SER A 438 -20.88 -30.08 -42.49
CA SER A 438 -21.20 -29.30 -41.32
C SER A 438 -21.75 -30.14 -40.16
N GLY A 439 -21.09 -30.09 -39.05
CA GLY A 439 -21.56 -30.67 -37.79
C GLY A 439 -20.93 -29.89 -36.63
N GLY A 440 -21.64 -28.92 -36.14
CA GLY A 440 -21.18 -27.95 -35.18
C GLY A 440 -20.90 -28.48 -33.78
N GLY A 441 -20.25 -27.68 -33.03
CA GLY A 441 -20.01 -27.89 -31.60
C GLY A 441 -18.92 -26.99 -31.02
N SER A 442 -19.08 -25.70 -31.17
CA SER A 442 -18.27 -24.75 -30.40
C SER A 442 -18.86 -24.60 -29.00
N THR A 443 -18.29 -25.29 -28.02
CA THR A 443 -18.69 -25.15 -26.60
C THR A 443 -17.63 -24.42 -25.73
N GLY A 444 -16.68 -23.72 -26.36
CA GLY A 444 -15.57 -23.09 -25.62
C GLY A 444 -15.82 -21.70 -25.06
N VAL A 445 -16.72 -20.91 -25.64
CA VAL A 445 -16.89 -19.49 -25.23
C VAL A 445 -17.97 -19.29 -24.18
N PHE A 446 -18.96 -20.17 -24.11
CA PHE A 446 -20.06 -20.02 -23.15
C PHE A 446 -19.72 -20.47 -21.72
N SER A 447 -18.70 -21.29 -21.52
CA SER A 447 -18.28 -21.71 -20.17
C SER A 447 -17.58 -20.60 -19.38
N ILE A 448 -16.87 -19.68 -20.07
CA ILE A 448 -16.19 -18.56 -19.43
C ILE A 448 -17.21 -17.47 -19.05
N LEU A 449 -18.20 -17.22 -19.87
CA LEU A 449 -19.26 -16.26 -19.57
C LEU A 449 -20.18 -16.73 -18.43
N GLY A 450 -20.38 -18.04 -18.29
CA GLY A 450 -21.14 -18.62 -17.17
C GLY A 450 -20.45 -18.47 -15.83
N LEU A 451 -19.13 -18.57 -15.77
CA LEU A 451 -18.35 -18.40 -14.54
C LEU A 451 -18.28 -16.94 -14.08
N ILE A 452 -18.19 -16.00 -15.03
CA ILE A 452 -18.21 -14.57 -14.75
C ILE A 452 -19.60 -14.13 -14.23
N GLY A 453 -20.66 -14.69 -14.81
CA GLY A 453 -22.03 -14.44 -14.35
C GLY A 453 -22.32 -14.95 -12.94
N LEU A 454 -21.77 -16.10 -12.55
CA LEU A 454 -21.91 -16.68 -11.20
C LEU A 454 -21.12 -15.89 -10.13
N LEU A 455 -19.97 -15.35 -10.47
CA LEU A 455 -19.19 -14.49 -9.57
C LEU A 455 -19.84 -13.12 -9.38
N ALA A 456 -20.44 -12.55 -10.41
CA ALA A 456 -21.21 -11.31 -10.31
C ALA A 456 -22.48 -11.50 -9.47
N TYR A 457 -23.22 -12.59 -9.67
CA TYR A 457 -24.44 -12.90 -8.91
C TYR A 457 -24.21 -13.09 -7.42
N ARG A 458 -23.06 -13.65 -7.02
CA ARG A 458 -22.71 -13.86 -5.61
C ARG A 458 -22.32 -12.55 -4.88
N ARG A 459 -21.96 -11.50 -5.62
CA ARG A 459 -21.55 -10.21 -5.05
C ARG A 459 -22.73 -9.26 -4.81
N PHE A 460 -23.89 -9.51 -5.44
CA PHE A 460 -25.10 -8.70 -5.27
C PHE A 460 -26.12 -9.24 -4.26
N ARG A 461 -25.75 -10.28 -3.51
CA ARG A 461 -26.65 -10.91 -2.52
C ARG A 461 -26.04 -10.93 -1.11
N LYS A 462 -25.26 -9.88 -0.78
CA LYS A 462 -24.90 -9.56 0.62
C LYS A 462 -25.11 -8.09 0.86
#